data_fed076fd1bb805607f4819e5eab44d0a
#
_entry.id   fed076fd1bb805607f4819e5eab44d0a
#
_cell.length_a   1.000
_cell.length_b   1.000
_cell.length_c   1.000
_cell.angle_alpha   90.00
_cell.angle_beta   90.00
_cell.angle_gamma   90.00
#
_symmetry.space_group_name_H-M   'P 1'
#
loop_
_entity.id
_entity.type
_entity.pdbx_description
1 polymer ?
#
loop_
_entity_poly.entity_id
_entity_poly.type
_entity_poly.pdbx_seq_one_letter_code
_entity_poly.pdbx_strand_id
1 'polypeptide(L)'
;MKKQILSIIFTLTFSISFSQLISYEAIWVNEGMEEDYISVEEIWSEVKKQAIADDIQDFWIVFKVQKDATNADDLKKPDYIVMNGFKDEEQRTKQTNWKELAQKVYKGKMSKKKFEKAWEMTPTVRKETRNFLVERLDNTVWNAPDEGQSLNFFFNGFQALNDDYENYEMKFFKDWHEKRTNAGKQAWWEFNKVLSRSKNANQDVTHFTMDILKADTPNYEHPDSSLFTHQMLVKNGVASRKRVIGDEMTMMFAHFE
;
A
#
# COMPACT_ATOMS: atom_id res chain seq x y z
N MET A 1 -60.35 -7.95 -6.31
CA MET A 1 -58.99 -8.26 -6.74
C MET A 1 -58.15 -6.99 -6.67
N LYS A 2 -57.35 -6.83 -5.60
CA LYS A 2 -56.44 -5.69 -5.42
C LYS A 2 -55.12 -6.04 -6.09
N LYS A 3 -54.73 -5.30 -7.15
CA LYS A 3 -53.40 -5.37 -7.79
C LYS A 3 -52.42 -4.71 -6.82
N GLN A 4 -51.51 -5.49 -6.24
CA GLN A 4 -50.33 -4.98 -5.56
C GLN A 4 -49.32 -4.61 -6.62
N ILE A 5 -49.01 -3.32 -6.76
CA ILE A 5 -47.90 -2.80 -7.54
C ILE A 5 -46.67 -2.93 -6.66
N LEU A 6 -45.80 -3.89 -6.98
CA LEU A 6 -44.49 -4.08 -6.36
C LEU A 6 -43.55 -3.02 -6.92
N SER A 7 -43.34 -1.94 -6.18
CA SER A 7 -42.38 -0.89 -6.53
C SER A 7 -40.97 -1.39 -6.20
N ILE A 8 -40.21 -1.83 -7.21
CA ILE A 8 -38.79 -2.16 -7.07
C ILE A 8 -38.05 -0.82 -7.02
N ILE A 9 -37.69 -0.39 -5.82
CA ILE A 9 -36.76 0.72 -5.62
C ILE A 9 -35.37 0.18 -5.98
N PHE A 10 -34.90 0.52 -7.18
CA PHE A 10 -33.54 0.29 -7.62
C PHE A 10 -32.66 1.34 -6.92
N THR A 11 -32.12 0.97 -5.76
CA THR A 11 -31.11 1.80 -5.08
C THR A 11 -29.85 1.74 -5.91
N LEU A 12 -29.66 2.74 -6.80
CA LEU A 12 -28.37 3.03 -7.39
C LEU A 12 -27.45 3.47 -6.25
N THR A 13 -26.67 2.55 -5.71
CA THR A 13 -25.49 2.90 -4.94
C THR A 13 -24.50 3.53 -5.91
N PHE A 14 -24.52 4.87 -6.00
CA PHE A 14 -23.39 5.62 -6.51
C PHE A 14 -22.22 5.29 -5.59
N SER A 15 -21.34 4.40 -6.01
CA SER A 15 -20.00 4.30 -5.45
C SER A 15 -19.30 5.60 -5.81
N ILE A 16 -19.44 6.62 -4.94
CA ILE A 16 -18.58 7.78 -4.99
C ILE A 16 -17.21 7.19 -4.67
N SER A 17 -16.35 7.10 -5.69
CA SER A 17 -14.95 6.76 -5.52
C SER A 17 -14.32 7.90 -4.73
N PHE A 18 -14.36 7.80 -3.40
CA PHE A 18 -13.57 8.69 -2.56
C PHE A 18 -12.11 8.36 -2.84
N SER A 19 -11.38 9.36 -3.27
CA SER A 19 -9.94 9.30 -3.40
C SER A 19 -9.34 8.91 -2.06
N GLN A 20 -8.83 7.68 -1.95
CA GLN A 20 -8.20 7.22 -0.73
C GLN A 20 -6.79 7.79 -0.65
N LEU A 21 -6.47 8.44 0.47
CA LEU A 21 -5.15 8.96 0.75
C LEU A 21 -4.31 7.90 1.49
N ILE A 22 -3.07 7.72 1.07
CA ILE A 22 -2.16 6.77 1.69
C ILE A 22 -0.85 7.50 2.02
N SER A 23 -0.40 7.34 3.26
CA SER A 23 0.94 7.76 3.67
C SER A 23 1.87 6.56 3.61
N TYR A 24 2.96 6.67 2.83
CA TYR A 24 4.05 5.70 2.79
C TYR A 24 5.23 6.21 3.59
N GLU A 25 5.75 5.37 4.49
CA GLU A 25 6.98 5.62 5.23
C GLU A 25 8.00 4.56 4.82
N ALA A 26 9.02 4.94 4.05
CA ALA A 26 10.18 4.09 3.78
C ALA A 26 11.18 4.27 4.93
N ILE A 27 11.51 3.18 5.62
CA ILE A 27 12.24 3.19 6.89
C ILE A 27 13.55 2.41 6.76
N TRP A 28 14.66 3.05 7.14
CA TRP A 28 15.95 2.43 7.38
C TRP A 28 16.15 2.30 8.89
N VAL A 29 16.45 1.09 9.33
CA VAL A 29 16.68 0.77 10.75
C VAL A 29 18.15 1.00 11.11
N ASN A 30 18.44 1.41 12.33
CA ASN A 30 19.80 1.49 12.83
C ASN A 30 20.42 0.08 12.89
N GLU A 31 21.71 0.01 12.58
CA GLU A 31 22.45 -1.27 12.62
C GLU A 31 22.30 -1.95 13.98
N GLY A 32 21.95 -3.24 13.96
CA GLY A 32 21.74 -4.06 15.16
C GLY A 32 20.43 -3.81 15.92
N MET A 33 19.53 -2.92 15.42
CA MET A 33 18.27 -2.59 16.11
C MET A 33 17.03 -3.18 15.43
N GLU A 34 17.18 -4.19 14.58
CA GLU A 34 16.04 -4.76 13.85
C GLU A 34 15.02 -5.41 14.80
N GLU A 35 15.47 -6.17 15.82
CA GLU A 35 14.58 -6.79 16.81
C GLU A 35 13.85 -5.73 17.65
N ASP A 36 14.54 -4.64 18.02
CA ASP A 36 13.94 -3.51 18.72
C ASP A 36 12.89 -2.81 17.85
N TYR A 37 13.18 -2.64 16.53
CA TYR A 37 12.23 -2.07 15.59
C TYR A 37 10.95 -2.94 15.49
N ILE A 38 11.09 -4.25 15.33
CA ILE A 38 9.96 -5.18 15.28
C ILE A 38 9.13 -5.09 16.58
N SER A 39 9.79 -5.04 17.74
CA SER A 39 9.11 -4.91 19.03
C SER A 39 8.35 -3.57 19.15
N VAL A 40 8.84 -2.50 18.55
CA VAL A 40 8.15 -1.21 18.46
C VAL A 40 6.93 -1.31 17.54
N GLU A 41 7.07 -1.97 16.38
CA GLU A 41 5.94 -2.13 15.45
C GLU A 41 4.86 -3.07 16.01
N GLU A 42 5.20 -4.08 16.83
CA GLU A 42 4.22 -4.87 17.58
C GLU A 42 3.36 -3.99 18.52
N ILE A 43 3.99 -3.01 19.18
CA ILE A 43 3.26 -2.04 20.00
C ILE A 43 2.36 -1.16 19.15
N TRP A 44 2.89 -0.65 18.04
CA TRP A 44 2.12 0.17 17.11
C TRP A 44 0.95 -0.63 16.47
N SER A 45 1.12 -1.93 16.22
CA SER A 45 0.07 -2.81 15.71
C SER A 45 -1.21 -2.74 16.54
N GLU A 46 -1.11 -2.89 17.87
CA GLU A 46 -2.27 -2.79 18.75
C GLU A 46 -2.87 -1.37 18.81
N VAL A 47 -2.01 -0.34 18.75
CA VAL A 47 -2.46 1.07 18.73
C VAL A 47 -3.17 1.40 17.42
N LYS A 48 -2.64 0.92 16.29
CA LYS A 48 -3.23 1.13 14.98
C LYS A 48 -4.55 0.38 14.80
N LYS A 49 -4.63 -0.84 15.32
CA LYS A 49 -5.90 -1.59 15.41
C LYS A 49 -6.98 -0.78 16.14
N GLN A 50 -6.64 -0.16 17.27
CA GLN A 50 -7.58 0.71 17.99
C GLN A 50 -7.92 1.99 17.21
N ALA A 51 -6.91 2.58 16.52
CA ALA A 51 -7.12 3.78 15.70
C ALA A 51 -8.11 3.52 14.54
N ILE A 52 -8.05 2.35 13.92
CA ILE A 52 -9.00 1.92 12.90
C ILE A 52 -10.40 1.76 13.51
N ALA A 53 -10.51 1.08 14.65
CA ALA A 53 -11.79 0.91 15.35
C ALA A 53 -12.41 2.26 15.82
N ASP A 54 -11.59 3.28 16.08
CA ASP A 54 -12.01 4.63 16.47
C ASP A 54 -12.18 5.58 15.24
N ASP A 55 -12.21 5.07 14.01
CA ASP A 55 -12.33 5.84 12.73
C ASP A 55 -11.30 6.99 12.63
N ILE A 56 -10.05 6.70 13.01
CA ILE A 56 -8.91 7.63 12.90
C ILE A 56 -8.15 7.39 11.59
N GLN A 57 -8.14 6.13 11.12
CA GLN A 57 -7.57 5.70 9.84
C GLN A 57 -8.27 4.44 9.37
N ASP A 58 -8.16 4.09 8.07
CA ASP A 58 -8.84 2.93 7.48
C ASP A 58 -8.01 1.66 7.53
N PHE A 59 -6.70 1.79 7.33
CA PHE A 59 -5.79 0.65 7.41
C PHE A 59 -4.38 1.03 7.85
N TRP A 60 -3.65 0.02 8.30
CA TRP A 60 -2.23 0.10 8.60
C TRP A 60 -1.55 -1.22 8.25
N ILE A 61 -0.44 -1.12 7.50
CA ILE A 61 0.32 -2.29 7.06
C ILE A 61 1.81 -2.00 7.21
N VAL A 62 2.56 -3.00 7.67
CA VAL A 62 4.03 -2.99 7.67
C VAL A 62 4.54 -4.11 6.78
N PHE A 63 5.39 -3.74 5.85
CA PHE A 63 6.12 -4.66 4.99
C PHE A 63 7.61 -4.64 5.31
N LYS A 64 8.24 -5.81 5.30
CA LYS A 64 9.70 -5.95 5.24
C LYS A 64 10.12 -6.01 3.77
N VAL A 65 11.09 -5.18 3.39
CA VAL A 65 11.66 -5.17 2.04
C VAL A 65 12.65 -6.33 1.91
N GLN A 66 12.52 -7.11 0.84
CA GLN A 66 13.46 -8.18 0.53
C GLN A 66 14.73 -7.58 -0.08
N LYS A 67 15.89 -7.97 0.47
CA LYS A 67 17.19 -7.48 0.01
C LYS A 67 18.11 -8.66 -0.32
N ASP A 68 18.77 -8.57 -1.46
CA ASP A 68 19.90 -9.45 -1.76
C ASP A 68 21.17 -8.86 -1.12
N ALA A 69 21.69 -9.55 -0.12
CA ALA A 69 22.90 -9.13 0.60
C ALA A 69 24.15 -9.05 -0.30
N THR A 70 24.12 -9.65 -1.48
CA THR A 70 25.22 -9.62 -2.47
C THR A 70 25.10 -8.46 -3.45
N ASN A 71 23.93 -7.77 -3.47
CA ASN A 71 23.65 -6.65 -4.36
C ASN A 71 23.80 -5.31 -3.62
N ALA A 72 24.82 -4.53 -3.98
CA ALA A 72 25.09 -3.24 -3.34
C ALA A 72 23.95 -2.21 -3.49
N ASP A 73 23.12 -2.31 -4.54
CA ASP A 73 21.98 -1.41 -4.71
C ASP A 73 20.81 -1.85 -3.83
N ASP A 74 20.62 -3.15 -3.60
CA ASP A 74 19.61 -3.65 -2.66
C ASP A 74 19.91 -3.25 -1.22
N LEU A 75 21.19 -3.16 -0.84
CA LEU A 75 21.58 -2.71 0.50
C LEU A 75 21.21 -1.23 0.77
N LYS A 76 20.97 -0.43 -0.27
CA LYS A 76 20.55 0.96 -0.16
C LYS A 76 19.03 1.11 -0.01
N LYS A 77 18.25 0.05 -0.30
CA LYS A 77 16.79 0.06 -0.14
C LYS A 77 16.40 0.26 1.32
N PRO A 78 15.18 0.74 1.60
CA PRO A 78 14.64 0.74 2.96
C PRO A 78 14.57 -0.68 3.52
N ASP A 79 14.56 -0.82 4.83
CA ASP A 79 14.35 -2.11 5.50
C ASP A 79 12.86 -2.44 5.57
N TYR A 80 12.03 -1.40 5.74
CA TYR A 80 10.59 -1.53 5.88
C TYR A 80 9.84 -0.43 5.12
N ILE A 81 8.61 -0.78 4.70
CA ILE A 81 7.60 0.17 4.21
C ILE A 81 6.39 0.09 5.14
N VAL A 82 6.01 1.23 5.72
CA VAL A 82 4.77 1.35 6.51
C VAL A 82 3.75 2.13 5.69
N MET A 83 2.53 1.60 5.62
CA MET A 83 1.42 2.22 4.91
C MET A 83 0.31 2.55 5.89
N ASN A 84 -0.17 3.81 5.87
CA ASN A 84 -1.34 4.26 6.61
C ASN A 84 -2.37 4.77 5.61
N GLY A 85 -3.57 4.18 5.60
CA GLY A 85 -4.66 4.58 4.71
C GLY A 85 -5.69 5.45 5.41
N PHE A 86 -6.23 6.39 4.66
CA PHE A 86 -7.27 7.32 5.11
C PHE A 86 -8.32 7.46 4.01
N LYS A 87 -9.59 7.55 4.38
CA LYS A 87 -10.69 7.73 3.41
C LYS A 87 -10.63 9.11 2.73
N ASP A 88 -10.17 10.14 3.46
CA ASP A 88 -10.14 11.51 2.97
C ASP A 88 -9.13 12.37 3.76
N GLU A 89 -9.03 13.64 3.38
CA GLU A 89 -8.15 14.63 4.01
C GLU A 89 -8.63 15.00 5.42
N GLU A 90 -9.93 14.96 5.71
CA GLU A 90 -10.48 15.25 7.04
C GLU A 90 -10.00 14.19 8.04
N GLN A 91 -10.14 12.90 7.70
CA GLN A 91 -9.65 11.80 8.55
C GLN A 91 -8.13 11.88 8.72
N ARG A 92 -7.38 12.13 7.63
CA ARG A 92 -5.91 12.22 7.65
C ARG A 92 -5.39 13.33 8.55
N THR A 93 -6.04 14.49 8.56
CA THR A 93 -5.62 15.68 9.33
C THR A 93 -6.21 15.75 10.73
N LYS A 94 -7.06 14.80 11.11
CA LYS A 94 -7.64 14.70 12.44
C LYS A 94 -6.54 14.66 13.51
N GLN A 95 -6.56 15.64 14.41
CA GLN A 95 -5.59 15.71 15.49
C GLN A 95 -5.75 14.53 16.45
N THR A 96 -4.76 13.67 16.51
CA THR A 96 -4.76 12.47 17.37
C THR A 96 -3.61 12.53 18.35
N ASN A 97 -3.92 12.43 19.64
CA ASN A 97 -2.90 12.25 20.67
C ASN A 97 -2.47 10.77 20.73
N TRP A 98 -1.54 10.41 19.85
CA TRP A 98 -1.06 9.03 19.72
C TRP A 98 -0.54 8.44 21.04
N LYS A 99 0.14 9.26 21.88
CA LYS A 99 0.65 8.78 23.17
C LYS A 99 -0.48 8.42 24.14
N GLU A 100 -1.53 9.23 24.18
CA GLU A 100 -2.70 8.99 25.02
C GLU A 100 -3.47 7.75 24.53
N LEU A 101 -3.68 7.63 23.22
CA LEU A 101 -4.29 6.45 22.62
C LEU A 101 -3.50 5.17 22.97
N ALA A 102 -2.19 5.20 22.80
CA ALA A 102 -1.32 4.08 23.12
C ALA A 102 -1.36 3.73 24.63
N GLN A 103 -1.36 4.73 25.52
CA GLN A 103 -1.51 4.51 26.95
C GLN A 103 -2.87 3.87 27.31
N LYS A 104 -3.95 4.29 26.64
CA LYS A 104 -5.28 3.68 26.80
C LYS A 104 -5.29 2.21 26.38
N VAL A 105 -4.70 1.89 25.20
CA VAL A 105 -4.60 0.52 24.66
C VAL A 105 -3.83 -0.41 25.58
N TYR A 106 -2.73 0.09 26.18
CA TYR A 106 -1.85 -0.72 27.04
C TYR A 106 -2.16 -0.64 28.54
N LYS A 107 -3.22 0.09 28.93
CA LYS A 107 -3.67 0.15 30.34
C LYS A 107 -4.00 -1.26 30.85
N GLY A 108 -3.27 -1.69 31.87
CA GLY A 108 -3.44 -3.02 32.48
C GLY A 108 -2.77 -4.18 31.72
N LYS A 109 -2.27 -3.96 30.48
CA LYS A 109 -1.54 -4.97 29.70
C LYS A 109 -0.02 -4.83 29.88
N MET A 110 0.47 -3.63 30.15
CA MET A 110 1.90 -3.32 30.28
C MET A 110 2.13 -2.34 31.43
N SER A 111 3.26 -2.49 32.18
CA SER A 111 3.60 -1.52 33.20
C SER A 111 3.96 -0.17 32.56
N LYS A 112 3.67 0.93 33.28
CA LYS A 112 3.96 2.29 32.81
C LYS A 112 5.44 2.45 32.42
N LYS A 113 6.37 1.91 33.23
CA LYS A 113 7.81 1.99 32.95
C LYS A 113 8.19 1.26 31.65
N LYS A 114 7.62 0.07 31.40
CA LYS A 114 7.87 -0.68 30.17
C LYS A 114 7.30 0.06 28.95
N PHE A 115 6.09 0.61 29.07
CA PHE A 115 5.47 1.41 28.02
C PHE A 115 6.30 2.64 27.66
N GLU A 116 6.70 3.47 28.65
CA GLU A 116 7.51 4.67 28.39
C GLU A 116 8.84 4.33 27.72
N LYS A 117 9.52 3.26 28.16
CA LYS A 117 10.75 2.80 27.49
C LYS A 117 10.50 2.46 26.01
N ALA A 118 9.46 1.70 25.71
CA ALA A 118 9.13 1.31 24.33
C ALA A 118 8.70 2.54 23.48
N TRP A 119 7.96 3.47 24.07
CA TRP A 119 7.57 4.71 23.41
C TRP A 119 8.80 5.56 23.03
N GLU A 120 9.76 5.70 23.94
CA GLU A 120 11.01 6.44 23.72
C GLU A 120 11.90 5.76 22.68
N MET A 121 11.80 4.44 22.51
CA MET A 121 12.55 3.70 21.49
C MET A 121 12.05 4.00 20.07
N THR A 122 10.78 4.33 19.86
CA THR A 122 10.19 4.53 18.52
C THR A 122 11.03 5.42 17.60
N PRO A 123 11.47 6.63 18.00
CA PRO A 123 12.33 7.45 17.15
C PRO A 123 13.78 6.96 17.07
N THR A 124 14.27 6.18 18.06
CA THR A 124 15.69 5.82 18.16
C THR A 124 16.07 4.59 17.32
N VAL A 125 15.11 3.72 17.02
CA VAL A 125 15.34 2.51 16.18
C VAL A 125 15.48 2.87 14.71
N ARG A 126 14.94 4.01 14.27
CA ARG A 126 14.93 4.46 12.87
C ARG A 126 16.14 5.33 12.57
N LYS A 127 16.99 4.88 11.62
CA LYS A 127 18.13 5.67 11.11
C LYS A 127 17.65 6.78 10.18
N GLU A 128 16.70 6.44 9.31
CA GLU A 128 16.14 7.36 8.33
C GLU A 128 14.69 6.98 8.05
N THR A 129 13.86 7.98 7.78
CA THR A 129 12.50 7.81 7.28
C THR A 129 12.29 8.76 6.11
N ARG A 130 11.73 8.24 5.00
CA ARG A 130 11.29 9.02 3.84
C ARG A 130 9.80 8.85 3.69
N ASN A 131 9.09 9.97 3.60
CA ASN A 131 7.63 9.98 3.58
C ASN A 131 7.12 10.39 2.20
N PHE A 132 6.02 9.75 1.78
CA PHE A 132 5.21 10.14 0.64
C PHE A 132 3.75 10.15 1.06
N LEU A 133 3.02 11.17 0.63
CA LEU A 133 1.56 11.18 0.64
C LEU A 133 1.11 10.95 -0.79
N VAL A 134 0.24 9.98 -0.99
CA VAL A 134 -0.29 9.63 -2.30
C VAL A 134 -1.81 9.59 -2.29
N GLU A 135 -2.39 9.78 -3.45
CA GLU A 135 -3.81 9.60 -3.75
C GLU A 135 -3.96 8.35 -4.62
N ARG A 136 -4.83 7.43 -4.23
CA ARG A 136 -5.17 6.28 -5.06
C ARG A 136 -6.01 6.75 -6.24
N LEU A 137 -5.47 6.60 -7.46
CA LEU A 137 -6.17 6.94 -8.69
C LEU A 137 -7.03 5.79 -9.18
N ASP A 138 -6.55 4.55 -9.02
CA ASP A 138 -7.28 3.37 -9.50
C ASP A 138 -6.80 2.08 -8.84
N ASN A 139 -7.62 1.02 -8.92
CA ASN A 139 -7.27 -0.30 -8.42
C ASN A 139 -8.15 -1.39 -9.06
N THR A 140 -7.72 -2.64 -8.95
CA THR A 140 -8.55 -3.82 -9.28
C THR A 140 -9.44 -4.22 -8.10
N VAL A 141 -10.41 -5.10 -8.35
CA VAL A 141 -11.16 -5.76 -7.27
C VAL A 141 -10.22 -6.72 -6.53
N TRP A 142 -10.36 -6.80 -5.21
CA TRP A 142 -9.63 -7.79 -4.41
C TRP A 142 -10.08 -9.22 -4.75
N ASN A 143 -9.13 -10.05 -5.15
CA ASN A 143 -9.33 -11.48 -5.37
C ASN A 143 -8.55 -12.25 -4.30
N ALA A 144 -9.23 -12.66 -3.23
CA ALA A 144 -8.62 -13.35 -2.11
C ALA A 144 -7.78 -14.56 -2.56
N PRO A 145 -6.63 -14.83 -1.90
CA PRO A 145 -5.89 -16.06 -2.12
C PRO A 145 -6.71 -17.28 -1.65
N ASP A 146 -6.44 -18.42 -2.23
CA ASP A 146 -6.95 -19.68 -1.75
C ASP A 146 -6.32 -20.03 -0.37
N GLU A 147 -6.95 -20.93 0.38
CA GLU A 147 -6.41 -21.35 1.68
C GLU A 147 -5.00 -21.92 1.53
N GLY A 148 -4.05 -21.36 2.26
CA GLY A 148 -2.62 -21.72 2.21
C GLY A 148 -1.84 -21.17 1.01
N GLN A 149 -2.46 -20.42 0.11
CA GLN A 149 -1.77 -19.78 -1.01
C GLN A 149 -1.01 -18.53 -0.54
N SER A 150 0.30 -18.50 -0.80
CA SER A 150 1.14 -17.34 -0.49
C SER A 150 0.93 -16.19 -1.47
N LEU A 151 1.23 -14.99 -1.01
CA LEU A 151 1.18 -13.75 -1.81
C LEU A 151 2.58 -13.15 -1.93
N ASN A 152 2.91 -12.68 -3.13
CA ASN A 152 4.12 -11.91 -3.41
C ASN A 152 3.72 -10.45 -3.60
N PHE A 153 4.36 -9.54 -2.86
CA PHE A 153 4.07 -8.11 -2.87
C PHE A 153 5.19 -7.37 -3.60
N PHE A 154 4.84 -6.60 -4.62
CA PHE A 154 5.77 -5.77 -5.38
C PHE A 154 5.35 -4.31 -5.28
N PHE A 155 6.25 -3.48 -4.81
CA PHE A 155 6.07 -2.04 -4.67
C PHE A 155 6.97 -1.30 -5.65
N ASN A 156 6.36 -0.57 -6.58
CA ASN A 156 7.09 0.07 -7.65
C ASN A 156 6.86 1.58 -7.63
N GLY A 157 7.95 2.34 -7.69
CA GLY A 157 7.91 3.80 -7.88
C GLY A 157 8.30 4.17 -9.30
N PHE A 158 7.51 5.02 -9.93
CA PHE A 158 7.70 5.47 -11.31
C PHE A 158 7.85 6.98 -11.40
N GLN A 159 8.67 7.40 -12.36
CA GLN A 159 8.67 8.76 -12.90
C GLN A 159 7.81 8.79 -14.16
N ALA A 160 6.76 9.61 -14.18
CA ALA A 160 6.03 9.91 -15.41
C ALA A 160 6.94 10.69 -16.35
N LEU A 161 7.05 10.28 -17.62
CA LEU A 161 7.87 10.92 -18.63
C LEU A 161 7.05 11.79 -19.59
N ASN A 162 5.72 11.64 -19.59
CA ASN A 162 4.78 12.46 -20.36
C ASN A 162 3.39 12.43 -19.72
N ASP A 163 2.48 13.24 -20.24
CA ASP A 163 1.11 13.43 -19.72
C ASP A 163 0.19 12.23 -20.00
N ASP A 164 0.58 11.29 -20.86
CA ASP A 164 -0.22 10.11 -21.18
C ASP A 164 -0.03 8.96 -20.19
N TYR A 165 0.93 9.07 -19.26
CA TYR A 165 1.26 7.97 -18.34
C TYR A 165 0.04 7.50 -17.53
N GLU A 166 -0.70 8.43 -16.90
CA GLU A 166 -1.90 8.08 -16.13
C GLU A 166 -2.98 7.41 -17.02
N ASN A 167 -3.13 7.87 -18.27
CA ASN A 167 -4.06 7.25 -19.21
C ASN A 167 -3.66 5.81 -19.56
N TYR A 168 -2.36 5.54 -19.77
CA TYR A 168 -1.89 4.17 -20.00
C TYR A 168 -2.13 3.27 -18.79
N GLU A 169 -1.86 3.75 -17.58
CA GLU A 169 -2.09 2.95 -16.38
C GLU A 169 -3.59 2.65 -16.17
N MET A 170 -4.44 3.69 -16.16
CA MET A 170 -5.85 3.54 -15.79
C MET A 170 -6.73 2.97 -16.92
N LYS A 171 -6.36 3.10 -18.21
CA LYS A 171 -7.21 2.67 -19.33
C LYS A 171 -6.69 1.46 -20.07
N PHE A 172 -5.36 1.18 -20.00
CA PHE A 172 -4.76 0.06 -20.70
C PHE A 172 -4.19 -0.99 -19.75
N PHE A 173 -3.25 -0.62 -18.86
CA PHE A 173 -2.65 -1.59 -17.95
C PHE A 173 -3.62 -2.07 -16.88
N LYS A 174 -4.57 -1.25 -16.43
CA LYS A 174 -5.65 -1.69 -15.53
C LYS A 174 -6.45 -2.85 -16.12
N ASP A 175 -6.87 -2.78 -17.40
CA ASP A 175 -7.58 -3.88 -18.06
C ASP A 175 -6.75 -5.18 -18.04
N TRP A 176 -5.44 -5.08 -18.22
CA TRP A 176 -4.54 -6.22 -18.07
C TRP A 176 -4.55 -6.78 -16.65
N HIS A 177 -4.42 -5.92 -15.64
CA HIS A 177 -4.45 -6.34 -14.24
C HIS A 177 -5.80 -6.93 -13.85
N GLU A 178 -6.92 -6.38 -14.32
CA GLU A 178 -8.27 -6.95 -14.10
C GLU A 178 -8.40 -8.35 -14.71
N LYS A 179 -7.97 -8.54 -15.96
CA LYS A 179 -7.96 -9.87 -16.61
C LYS A 179 -7.08 -10.87 -15.85
N ARG A 180 -5.92 -10.43 -15.37
CA ARG A 180 -5.01 -11.25 -14.56
C ARG A 180 -5.63 -11.61 -13.21
N THR A 181 -6.32 -10.67 -12.56
CA THR A 181 -7.06 -10.87 -11.31
C THR A 181 -8.21 -11.85 -11.52
N ASN A 182 -9.00 -11.69 -12.59
CA ASN A 182 -10.10 -12.60 -12.94
C ASN A 182 -9.61 -14.02 -13.30
N ALA A 183 -8.40 -14.13 -13.85
CA ALA A 183 -7.75 -15.41 -14.10
C ALA A 183 -7.17 -16.08 -12.84
N GLY A 184 -7.34 -15.48 -11.66
CA GLY A 184 -6.85 -16.02 -10.38
C GLY A 184 -5.33 -15.95 -10.21
N LYS A 185 -4.62 -15.09 -10.96
CA LYS A 185 -3.15 -14.96 -10.94
C LYS A 185 -2.66 -13.78 -10.12
N GLN A 186 -3.53 -12.83 -9.85
CA GLN A 186 -3.27 -11.61 -9.09
C GLN A 186 -4.37 -11.42 -8.06
N ALA A 187 -3.99 -11.02 -6.83
CA ALA A 187 -4.94 -10.70 -5.78
C ALA A 187 -5.36 -9.24 -5.84
N TRP A 188 -4.42 -8.34 -6.19
CA TRP A 188 -4.64 -6.90 -6.19
C TRP A 188 -3.65 -6.16 -7.07
N TRP A 189 -4.08 -5.05 -7.65
CA TRP A 189 -3.24 -4.01 -8.21
C TRP A 189 -3.83 -2.65 -7.83
N GLU A 190 -2.96 -1.69 -7.54
CA GLU A 190 -3.35 -0.30 -7.34
C GLU A 190 -2.34 0.66 -7.97
N PHE A 191 -2.84 1.83 -8.34
CA PHE A 191 -2.09 2.93 -8.92
C PHE A 191 -2.31 4.21 -8.14
N ASN A 192 -1.22 4.83 -7.70
CA ASN A 192 -1.22 5.94 -6.78
C ASN A 192 -0.40 7.10 -7.32
N LYS A 193 -0.90 8.34 -7.20
CA LYS A 193 -0.22 9.59 -7.54
C LYS A 193 0.40 10.22 -6.31
N VAL A 194 1.65 10.67 -6.42
CA VAL A 194 2.33 11.39 -5.33
C VAL A 194 1.80 12.81 -5.24
N LEU A 195 1.21 13.17 -4.09
CA LEU A 195 0.75 14.51 -3.78
C LEU A 195 1.84 15.35 -3.09
N SER A 196 2.57 14.74 -2.15
CA SER A 196 3.68 15.38 -1.46
C SER A 196 4.69 14.34 -0.95
N ARG A 197 5.88 14.81 -0.60
CA ARG A 197 6.95 13.97 -0.08
C ARG A 197 7.91 14.73 0.82
N SER A 198 8.69 14.02 1.65
CA SER A 198 9.76 14.61 2.43
C SER A 198 10.94 15.04 1.54
N LYS A 199 11.74 16.00 2.00
CA LYS A 199 12.88 16.55 1.22
C LYS A 199 13.95 15.50 0.89
N ASN A 200 14.13 14.51 1.75
CA ASN A 200 15.09 13.42 1.59
C ASN A 200 14.53 12.25 0.75
N ALA A 201 13.24 12.26 0.39
CA ALA A 201 12.66 11.25 -0.48
C ALA A 201 13.10 11.43 -1.94
N ASN A 202 13.00 10.35 -2.74
CA ASN A 202 13.32 10.41 -4.17
C ASN A 202 12.38 11.38 -4.88
N GLN A 203 12.94 12.48 -5.42
CA GLN A 203 12.18 13.55 -6.05
C GLN A 203 11.66 13.20 -7.45
N ASP A 204 12.22 12.16 -8.08
CA ASP A 204 11.80 11.72 -9.42
C ASP A 204 10.54 10.85 -9.38
N VAL A 205 10.19 10.26 -8.25
CA VAL A 205 9.00 9.40 -8.13
C VAL A 205 7.74 10.26 -8.17
N THR A 206 6.93 10.08 -9.21
CA THR A 206 5.65 10.78 -9.38
C THR A 206 4.46 9.89 -9.05
N HIS A 207 4.63 8.57 -9.17
CA HIS A 207 3.57 7.58 -8.94
C HIS A 207 4.12 6.31 -8.31
N PHE A 208 3.22 5.56 -7.67
CA PHE A 208 3.49 4.22 -7.19
C PHE A 208 2.46 3.23 -7.72
N THR A 209 2.87 1.98 -7.91
CA THR A 209 1.97 0.84 -8.03
C THR A 209 2.28 -0.18 -6.94
N MET A 210 1.25 -0.88 -6.50
CA MET A 210 1.40 -2.12 -5.76
C MET A 210 0.79 -3.26 -6.55
N ASP A 211 1.56 -4.31 -6.76
CA ASP A 211 1.11 -5.56 -7.35
C ASP A 211 1.16 -6.66 -6.29
N ILE A 212 0.02 -7.29 -6.02
CA ILE A 212 -0.08 -8.45 -5.12
C ILE A 212 -0.37 -9.67 -5.98
N LEU A 213 0.64 -10.51 -6.18
CA LEU A 213 0.55 -11.70 -7.02
C LEU A 213 0.32 -12.93 -6.16
N LYS A 214 -0.52 -13.84 -6.65
CA LYS A 214 -0.66 -15.17 -6.05
C LYS A 214 0.55 -16.02 -6.41
N ALA A 215 1.24 -16.55 -5.38
CA ALA A 215 2.41 -17.41 -5.59
C ALA A 215 2.02 -18.70 -6.31
N ASP A 216 3.02 -19.33 -6.93
CA ASP A 216 2.90 -20.61 -7.65
C ASP A 216 1.90 -20.60 -8.81
N THR A 217 1.54 -19.40 -9.29
CA THR A 217 0.69 -19.28 -10.48
C THR A 217 1.55 -19.16 -11.74
N PRO A 218 1.22 -19.84 -12.84
CA PRO A 218 1.91 -19.68 -14.12
C PRO A 218 1.89 -18.23 -14.57
N ASN A 219 2.92 -17.81 -15.31
CA ASN A 219 2.91 -16.50 -15.95
C ASN A 219 1.61 -16.30 -16.73
N TYR A 220 1.02 -15.13 -16.55
CA TYR A 220 -0.18 -14.75 -17.28
C TYR A 220 0.23 -14.02 -18.55
N GLU A 221 -0.15 -14.58 -19.68
CA GLU A 221 -0.02 -13.93 -20.97
C GLU A 221 -1.37 -13.30 -21.35
N HIS A 222 -1.35 -12.02 -21.73
CA HIS A 222 -2.58 -11.35 -22.13
C HIS A 222 -3.12 -11.96 -23.42
N PRO A 223 -4.43 -12.24 -23.54
CA PRO A 223 -5.02 -12.86 -24.72
C PRO A 223 -4.70 -12.15 -26.04
N ASP A 224 -4.58 -10.81 -25.99
CA ASP A 224 -4.31 -9.97 -27.16
C ASP A 224 -2.81 -9.70 -27.38
N SER A 225 -1.90 -10.38 -26.66
CA SER A 225 -0.45 -10.12 -26.69
C SER A 225 0.17 -10.21 -28.09
N SER A 226 -0.41 -11.03 -28.97
CA SER A 226 0.02 -11.19 -30.37
C SER A 226 -0.49 -10.07 -31.30
N LEU A 227 -1.49 -9.28 -30.91
CA LEU A 227 -2.03 -8.22 -31.73
C LEU A 227 -1.10 -7.00 -31.82
N PHE A 228 -0.86 -6.52 -33.04
CA PHE A 228 -0.02 -5.35 -33.28
C PHE A 228 -0.42 -4.12 -32.45
N THR A 229 -1.74 -3.83 -32.39
CA THR A 229 -2.27 -2.71 -31.62
C THR A 229 -1.96 -2.86 -30.12
N HIS A 230 -2.10 -4.06 -29.56
CA HIS A 230 -1.75 -4.33 -28.17
C HIS A 230 -0.25 -4.11 -27.93
N GLN A 231 0.62 -4.64 -28.80
CA GLN A 231 2.07 -4.48 -28.69
C GLN A 231 2.48 -3.00 -28.76
N MET A 232 1.83 -2.20 -29.61
CA MET A 232 2.09 -0.75 -29.69
C MET A 232 1.65 -0.01 -28.44
N LEU A 233 0.49 -0.38 -27.84
CA LEU A 233 0.05 0.20 -26.58
C LEU A 233 0.99 -0.16 -25.41
N VAL A 234 1.43 -1.41 -25.31
CA VAL A 234 2.46 -1.83 -24.34
C VAL A 234 3.73 -1.01 -24.50
N LYS A 235 4.26 -0.94 -25.74
CA LYS A 235 5.50 -0.19 -26.04
C LYS A 235 5.38 1.28 -25.63
N ASN A 236 4.30 1.95 -25.99
CA ASN A 236 4.10 3.36 -25.69
C ASN A 236 3.83 3.59 -24.21
N GLY A 237 3.04 2.74 -23.56
CA GLY A 237 2.76 2.81 -22.13
C GLY A 237 4.03 2.59 -21.30
N VAL A 238 4.88 1.64 -21.67
CA VAL A 238 6.19 1.47 -21.02
C VAL A 238 7.11 2.68 -21.26
N ALA A 239 7.09 3.25 -22.47
CA ALA A 239 7.87 4.44 -22.79
C ALA A 239 7.36 5.73 -22.12
N SER A 240 6.13 5.76 -21.61
CA SER A 240 5.56 6.92 -20.89
C SER A 240 6.08 7.05 -19.45
N ARG A 241 6.82 6.06 -18.94
CA ARG A 241 7.31 6.01 -17.56
C ARG A 241 8.73 5.48 -17.45
N LYS A 242 9.40 5.80 -16.35
CA LYS A 242 10.67 5.20 -15.92
C LYS A 242 10.50 4.62 -14.53
N ARG A 243 10.77 3.33 -14.37
CA ARG A 243 10.80 2.70 -13.04
C ARG A 243 12.04 3.17 -12.29
N VAL A 244 11.87 3.74 -11.11
CA VAL A 244 12.95 4.26 -10.24
C VAL A 244 13.03 3.57 -8.89
N ILE A 245 11.95 2.88 -8.47
CA ILE A 245 11.90 2.01 -7.29
C ILE A 245 11.31 0.68 -7.72
N GLY A 246 11.82 -0.43 -7.17
CA GLY A 246 11.30 -1.76 -7.39
C GLY A 246 11.67 -2.65 -6.23
N ASP A 247 10.71 -2.83 -5.32
CA ASP A 247 10.90 -3.58 -4.09
C ASP A 247 9.95 -4.78 -4.05
N GLU A 248 10.50 -5.94 -3.76
CA GLU A 248 9.75 -7.12 -3.35
C GLU A 248 9.64 -7.09 -1.83
N MET A 249 8.45 -7.43 -1.29
CA MET A 249 8.16 -7.24 0.11
C MET A 249 7.47 -8.47 0.72
N THR A 250 7.61 -8.62 2.05
CA THR A 250 6.82 -9.56 2.86
C THR A 250 6.00 -8.78 3.87
N MET A 251 4.72 -9.07 3.95
CA MET A 251 3.83 -8.45 4.93
C MET A 251 4.12 -8.98 6.34
N MET A 252 4.38 -8.07 7.27
CA MET A 252 4.68 -8.38 8.68
C MET A 252 3.46 -8.18 9.56
N PHE A 253 2.78 -7.05 9.41
CA PHE A 253 1.58 -6.68 10.17
C PHE A 253 0.57 -6.06 9.24
N ALA A 254 -0.73 -6.29 9.48
CA ALA A 254 -1.81 -5.64 8.76
C ALA A 254 -3.08 -5.53 9.62
N HIS A 255 -3.71 -4.38 9.58
CA HIS A 255 -5.05 -4.12 10.12
C HIS A 255 -5.85 -3.31 9.10
N PHE A 256 -7.10 -3.69 8.91
CA PHE A 256 -8.06 -3.07 8.00
C PHE A 256 -9.38 -2.81 8.75
N GLU A 257 -10.19 -1.84 8.27
CA GLU A 257 -11.57 -1.65 8.68
C GLU A 257 -12.45 -2.88 8.39
#